data_53b5397880cbb9a8548d92dcfc8ec4c4
#
_entry.id   53b5397880cbb9a8548d92dcfc8ec4c4
#
_cell.length_a   1.000
_cell.length_b   1.000
_cell.length_c   1.000
_cell.angle_alpha   90.00
_cell.angle_beta   90.00
_cell.angle_gamma   90.00
#
_symmetry.space_group_name_H-M   'P 1'
#
loop_
_entity.id
_entity.type
_entity.pdbx_description
1 polymer ?
#
loop_
_entity_poly.entity_id
_entity_poly.type
_entity_poly.pdbx_seq_one_letter_code
_entity_poly.pdbx_strand_id
1 'polypeptide(L)'
;LVRKLHACETMGAVTVICTDKTGTLTQNKMQVSAQELKQGDEALLDTAIALNSTAELNDGKPIGNPTESALLLWLDAQGKDYEELRKQVNVLKQLPFSTERKMMATLAEVDGETYLFVKGAPEIVMKKCIIEDRMLRQSAEELDEWQHKAMRTLAFAYKKVEASIMRTSRT
;
A
#
# COMPACT_ATOMS: atom_id res chain seq x y z
N LEU A 1 25.24 28.39 1.52
CA LEU A 1 26.13 29.57 1.53
C LEU A 1 26.93 29.62 0.24
N VAL A 2 26.64 30.60 -0.63
CA VAL A 2 27.40 30.81 -1.87
C VAL A 2 28.73 31.47 -1.50
N ARG A 3 29.86 30.81 -1.82
CA ARG A 3 31.20 31.29 -1.48
C ARG A 3 31.92 32.14 -2.55
N LYS A 4 31.32 32.22 -3.77
CA LYS A 4 31.88 33.00 -4.89
C LYS A 4 30.79 33.79 -5.56
N LEU A 5 30.98 35.11 -5.71
CA LEU A 5 29.99 36.02 -6.30
C LEU A 5 29.67 35.70 -7.79
N HIS A 6 30.68 35.29 -8.56
CA HIS A 6 30.51 34.85 -9.96
C HIS A 6 29.57 33.67 -10.13
N ALA A 7 29.46 32.78 -9.13
CA ALA A 7 28.49 31.66 -9.20
C ALA A 7 27.04 32.16 -9.09
N CYS A 8 26.77 33.25 -8.37
CA CYS A 8 25.46 33.87 -8.29
C CYS A 8 25.05 34.55 -9.60
N GLU A 9 25.97 35.26 -10.27
CA GLU A 9 25.70 35.87 -11.56
C GLU A 9 25.39 34.82 -12.65
N THR A 10 26.17 33.75 -12.69
CA THR A 10 25.95 32.64 -13.63
C THR A 10 24.59 31.98 -13.38
N MET A 11 24.18 31.79 -12.13
CA MET A 11 22.84 31.26 -11.79
C MET A 11 21.72 32.20 -12.18
N GLY A 12 21.91 33.52 -12.12
CA GLY A 12 20.92 34.52 -12.55
C GLY A 12 20.66 34.54 -14.06
N ALA A 13 21.61 34.05 -14.86
CA ALA A 13 21.53 33.98 -16.32
C ALA A 13 21.09 32.61 -16.88
N VAL A 14 20.75 31.66 -16.00
CA VAL A 14 20.33 30.31 -16.41
C VAL A 14 18.94 30.34 -17.05
N THR A 15 18.82 29.77 -18.23
CA THR A 15 17.55 29.65 -18.97
C THR A 15 16.87 28.29 -18.77
N VAL A 16 17.63 27.27 -18.35
CA VAL A 16 17.12 25.91 -18.10
C VAL A 16 17.73 25.40 -16.80
N ILE A 17 16.88 24.90 -15.90
CA ILE A 17 17.28 24.24 -14.66
C ILE A 17 16.85 22.79 -14.72
N CYS A 18 17.80 21.86 -14.69
CA CYS A 18 17.55 20.44 -14.53
C CYS A 18 17.72 20.07 -13.05
N THR A 19 16.70 19.48 -12.46
CA THR A 19 16.75 19.05 -11.07
C THR A 19 16.15 17.66 -10.92
N ASP A 20 16.63 16.88 -9.96
CA ASP A 20 15.95 15.67 -9.57
C ASP A 20 14.64 16.01 -8.84
N LYS A 21 13.57 15.25 -9.10
CA LYS A 21 12.27 15.45 -8.46
C LYS A 21 12.27 14.92 -7.04
N THR A 22 12.71 13.69 -6.86
CA THR A 22 12.51 12.95 -5.61
C THR A 22 13.56 13.29 -4.57
N GLY A 23 13.13 13.81 -3.42
CA GLY A 23 14.01 14.24 -2.34
C GLY A 23 14.63 15.64 -2.56
N THR A 24 14.43 16.25 -3.73
CA THR A 24 14.92 17.62 -4.05
C THR A 24 13.73 18.59 -4.17
N LEU A 25 12.79 18.32 -5.08
CA LEU A 25 11.55 19.09 -5.20
C LEU A 25 10.45 18.55 -4.29
N THR A 26 10.55 17.32 -3.85
CA THR A 26 9.63 16.67 -2.91
C THR A 26 10.37 16.20 -1.67
N GLN A 27 9.64 16.00 -0.58
CA GLN A 27 10.20 15.51 0.68
C GLN A 27 10.44 13.98 0.69
N ASN A 28 10.09 13.28 -0.39
CA ASN A 28 10.08 11.81 -0.47
C ASN A 28 9.30 11.16 0.69
N LYS A 29 8.27 11.84 1.17
CA LYS A 29 7.36 11.35 2.22
C LYS A 29 6.01 11.04 1.60
N MET A 30 5.52 9.85 1.87
CA MET A 30 4.17 9.45 1.51
C MET A 30 3.30 9.40 2.76
N GLN A 31 2.02 9.73 2.59
CA GLN A 31 0.99 9.59 3.63
C GLN A 31 -0.30 9.12 3.01
N VAL A 32 -1.13 8.43 3.77
CA VAL A 32 -2.49 8.09 3.37
C VAL A 32 -3.34 9.36 3.43
N SER A 33 -3.89 9.77 2.29
CA SER A 33 -4.71 10.99 2.16
C SER A 33 -6.21 10.69 2.11
N ALA A 34 -6.57 9.50 1.64
CA ALA A 34 -7.96 9.04 1.55
C ALA A 34 -8.00 7.51 1.69
N GLN A 35 -9.08 7.04 2.27
CA GLN A 35 -9.42 5.62 2.38
C GLN A 35 -10.90 5.47 2.06
N GLU A 36 -11.25 4.41 1.38
CA GLU A 36 -12.62 4.01 1.17
C GLU A 36 -12.80 2.50 1.33
N LEU A 37 -13.67 2.11 2.25
CA LEU A 37 -14.09 0.72 2.45
C LEU A 37 -15.39 0.48 1.68
N LYS A 38 -15.31 -0.14 0.54
CA LYS A 38 -16.48 -0.45 -0.31
C LYS A 38 -17.31 -1.60 0.24
N GLN A 39 -16.62 -2.61 0.76
CA GLN A 39 -17.26 -3.82 1.31
C GLN A 39 -16.27 -4.50 2.25
N GLY A 40 -16.77 -5.04 3.35
CA GLY A 40 -15.97 -5.85 4.27
C GLY A 40 -15.84 -5.29 5.67
N ASP A 41 -14.85 -5.80 6.39
CA ASP A 41 -14.56 -5.50 7.79
C ASP A 41 -13.29 -4.64 7.89
N GLU A 42 -13.36 -3.57 8.67
CA GLU A 42 -12.23 -2.67 8.89
C GLU A 42 -11.07 -3.37 9.63
N ALA A 43 -11.36 -4.27 10.57
CA ALA A 43 -10.33 -5.01 11.28
C ALA A 43 -9.57 -5.97 10.35
N LEU A 44 -10.26 -6.57 9.37
CA LEU A 44 -9.60 -7.37 8.34
C LEU A 44 -8.79 -6.51 7.35
N LEU A 45 -9.21 -5.27 7.09
CA LEU A 45 -8.41 -4.32 6.31
C LEU A 45 -7.10 -3.96 7.05
N ASP A 46 -7.17 -3.66 8.34
CA ASP A 46 -5.99 -3.36 9.15
C ASP A 46 -5.02 -4.54 9.17
N THR A 47 -5.54 -5.74 9.34
CA THR A 47 -4.77 -6.99 9.25
C THR A 47 -4.15 -7.16 7.87
N ALA A 48 -4.90 -6.91 6.80
CA ALA A 48 -4.40 -6.97 5.42
C ALA A 48 -3.25 -5.99 5.18
N ILE A 49 -3.34 -4.76 5.71
CA ILE A 49 -2.28 -3.76 5.64
C ILE A 49 -1.04 -4.23 6.39
N ALA A 50 -1.19 -4.69 7.63
CA ALA A 50 -0.09 -5.16 8.45
C ALA A 50 0.64 -6.34 7.82
N LEU A 51 -0.09 -7.35 7.31
CA LEU A 51 0.47 -8.57 6.73
C LEU A 51 1.07 -8.38 5.34
N ASN A 52 0.46 -7.54 4.50
CA ASN A 52 0.94 -7.26 3.14
C ASN A 52 1.89 -6.06 3.10
N SER A 53 2.76 -5.94 4.09
CA SER A 53 3.81 -4.92 4.16
C SER A 53 5.12 -5.56 4.58
N THR A 54 6.20 -5.21 3.87
CA THR A 54 7.58 -5.57 4.21
C THR A 54 8.31 -4.43 4.91
N ALA A 55 7.67 -3.26 5.03
CA ALA A 55 8.18 -2.13 5.77
C ALA A 55 8.06 -2.36 7.29
N GLU A 56 8.85 -1.60 8.03
CA GLU A 56 8.87 -1.59 9.50
C GLU A 56 8.94 -0.16 10.01
N LEU A 57 8.52 0.05 11.24
CA LEU A 57 8.70 1.31 11.97
C LEU A 57 9.69 1.06 13.11
N ASN A 58 10.79 1.81 13.15
CA ASN A 58 11.74 1.80 14.25
C ASN A 58 11.69 3.16 14.95
N ASP A 59 11.21 3.20 16.20
CA ASP A 59 10.95 4.43 16.96
C ASP A 59 10.12 5.44 16.16
N GLY A 60 9.06 4.98 15.48
CA GLY A 60 8.20 5.80 14.62
C GLY A 60 8.84 6.26 13.31
N LYS A 61 10.07 5.81 13.00
CA LYS A 61 10.76 6.11 11.74
C LYS A 61 10.57 4.97 10.75
N PRO A 62 10.05 5.26 9.55
CA PRO A 62 9.80 4.23 8.56
C PRO A 62 11.09 3.69 7.93
N ILE A 63 11.17 2.37 7.82
CA ILE A 63 12.23 1.64 7.13
C ILE A 63 11.58 0.78 6.05
N GLY A 64 12.08 0.87 4.81
CA GLY A 64 11.61 0.08 3.67
C GLY A 64 10.88 0.90 2.62
N ASN A 65 9.90 0.29 1.96
CA ASN A 65 9.17 0.91 0.86
C ASN A 65 8.32 2.10 1.34
N PRO A 66 8.46 3.32 0.78
CA PRO A 66 7.72 4.50 1.24
C PRO A 66 6.20 4.35 1.23
N THR A 67 5.64 3.60 0.26
CA THR A 67 4.19 3.36 0.17
C THR A 67 3.71 2.46 1.31
N GLU A 68 4.46 1.40 1.62
CA GLU A 68 4.14 0.50 2.74
C GLU A 68 4.35 1.19 4.08
N SER A 69 5.41 1.96 4.22
CA SER A 69 5.67 2.78 5.40
C SER A 69 4.54 3.76 5.69
N ALA A 70 3.98 4.40 4.65
CA ALA A 70 2.84 5.30 4.81
C ALA A 70 1.59 4.60 5.35
N LEU A 71 1.36 3.35 4.97
CA LEU A 71 0.25 2.54 5.48
C LEU A 71 0.46 2.15 6.94
N LEU A 72 1.69 1.78 7.33
CA LEU A 72 1.99 1.45 8.74
C LEU A 72 1.89 2.68 9.64
N LEU A 73 2.40 3.84 9.19
CA LEU A 73 2.25 5.11 9.91
C LEU A 73 0.78 5.53 10.03
N TRP A 74 -0.04 5.20 9.04
CA TRP A 74 -1.46 5.47 9.08
C TRP A 74 -2.20 4.58 10.10
N LEU A 75 -1.83 3.29 10.25
CA LEU A 75 -2.32 2.41 11.31
C LEU A 75 -1.91 2.94 12.69
N ASP A 76 -0.65 3.29 12.87
CA ASP A 76 -0.09 3.82 14.12
C ASP A 76 -0.82 5.11 14.55
N ALA A 77 -1.07 6.03 13.61
CA ALA A 77 -1.84 7.26 13.86
C ALA A 77 -3.29 7.02 14.32
N GLN A 78 -3.85 5.84 14.07
CA GLN A 78 -5.17 5.40 14.55
C GLN A 78 -5.08 4.63 15.88
N GLY A 79 -3.89 4.54 16.47
CA GLY A 79 -3.66 3.77 17.69
C GLY A 79 -3.66 2.24 17.47
N LYS A 80 -3.45 1.78 16.24
CA LYS A 80 -3.42 0.37 15.86
C LYS A 80 -1.96 -0.08 15.73
N ASP A 81 -1.53 -0.98 16.61
CA ASP A 81 -0.18 -1.55 16.58
C ASP A 81 -0.09 -2.65 15.52
N TYR A 82 0.61 -2.36 14.40
CA TYR A 82 0.79 -3.31 13.31
C TYR A 82 1.62 -4.54 13.71
N GLU A 83 2.51 -4.42 14.70
CA GLU A 83 3.30 -5.55 15.20
C GLU A 83 2.42 -6.51 16.01
N GLU A 84 1.51 -5.98 16.83
CA GLU A 84 0.52 -6.79 17.53
C GLU A 84 -0.41 -7.49 16.54
N LEU A 85 -0.88 -6.79 15.50
CA LEU A 85 -1.67 -7.41 14.42
C LEU A 85 -0.91 -8.56 13.74
N ARG A 86 0.40 -8.40 13.49
CA ARG A 86 1.24 -9.46 12.92
C ARG A 86 1.43 -10.64 13.87
N LYS A 87 1.57 -10.40 15.19
CA LYS A 87 1.76 -11.46 16.21
C LYS A 87 0.51 -12.29 16.45
N GLN A 88 -0.67 -11.68 16.34
CA GLN A 88 -1.96 -12.36 16.53
C GLN A 88 -2.34 -13.28 15.38
N VAL A 89 -1.62 -13.24 14.28
CA VAL A 89 -1.95 -13.94 13.04
C VAL A 89 -0.91 -15.00 12.71
N ASN A 90 -1.37 -16.20 12.37
CA ASN A 90 -0.50 -17.27 11.88
C ASN A 90 -0.38 -17.19 10.35
N VAL A 91 0.74 -16.67 9.83
CA VAL A 91 1.01 -16.59 8.38
C VAL A 91 1.38 -17.96 7.85
N LEU A 92 0.53 -18.52 7.00
CA LEU A 92 0.71 -19.83 6.39
C LEU A 92 1.58 -19.77 5.12
N LYS A 93 1.36 -18.74 4.28
CA LYS A 93 2.11 -18.53 3.04
C LYS A 93 2.04 -17.07 2.62
N GLN A 94 3.16 -16.57 2.08
CA GLN A 94 3.21 -15.24 1.51
C GLN A 94 3.75 -15.30 0.08
N LEU A 95 3.10 -14.59 -0.83
CA LEU A 95 3.53 -14.35 -2.19
C LEU A 95 3.95 -12.88 -2.28
N PRO A 96 5.26 -12.58 -2.30
CA PRO A 96 5.76 -11.20 -2.35
C PRO A 96 5.28 -10.45 -3.59
N PHE A 97 5.34 -9.12 -3.52
CA PHE A 97 5.03 -8.28 -4.68
C PHE A 97 5.92 -8.62 -5.87
N SER A 98 5.33 -8.68 -7.05
CA SER A 98 6.10 -8.70 -8.30
C SER A 98 5.53 -7.67 -9.28
N THR A 99 6.42 -7.08 -10.06
CA THR A 99 6.06 -6.08 -11.08
C THR A 99 5.16 -6.67 -12.17
N GLU A 100 5.33 -7.95 -12.47
CA GLU A 100 4.53 -8.68 -13.45
C GLU A 100 3.07 -8.86 -12.97
N ARG A 101 2.90 -9.29 -11.71
CA ARG A 101 1.57 -9.49 -11.12
C ARG A 101 0.94 -8.21 -10.62
N LYS A 102 1.73 -7.19 -10.32
CA LYS A 102 1.33 -5.92 -9.69
C LYS A 102 0.53 -6.11 -8.39
N MET A 103 0.76 -7.20 -7.70
CA MET A 103 0.09 -7.55 -6.46
C MET A 103 0.96 -8.41 -5.55
N MET A 104 0.63 -8.40 -4.28
CA MET A 104 1.15 -9.23 -3.20
C MET A 104 -0.03 -9.96 -2.55
N ALA A 105 0.20 -11.17 -2.05
CA ALA A 105 -0.84 -11.93 -1.37
C ALA A 105 -0.28 -12.65 -0.14
N THR A 106 -1.07 -12.71 0.92
CA THR A 106 -0.73 -13.42 2.15
C THR A 106 -1.89 -14.31 2.56
N LEU A 107 -1.61 -15.59 2.73
CA LEU A 107 -2.53 -16.57 3.29
C LEU A 107 -2.25 -16.68 4.79
N ALA A 108 -3.23 -16.42 5.62
CA ALA A 108 -3.06 -16.39 7.05
C ALA A 108 -4.30 -16.87 7.80
N GLU A 109 -4.10 -17.34 9.01
CA GLU A 109 -5.14 -17.74 9.94
C GLU A 109 -5.38 -16.62 10.96
N VAL A 110 -6.60 -16.14 11.01
CA VAL A 110 -7.07 -15.07 11.90
C VAL A 110 -8.26 -15.64 12.67
N ASP A 111 -8.20 -15.67 13.99
CA ASP A 111 -9.26 -16.15 14.86
C ASP A 111 -9.78 -17.58 14.51
N GLY A 112 -8.87 -18.47 14.10
CA GLY A 112 -9.19 -19.83 13.70
C GLY A 112 -9.77 -19.99 12.30
N GLU A 113 -9.89 -18.90 11.54
CA GLU A 113 -10.37 -18.88 10.16
C GLU A 113 -9.25 -18.54 9.19
N THR A 114 -9.22 -19.18 8.04
CA THR A 114 -8.18 -18.92 7.04
C THR A 114 -8.63 -17.87 6.04
N TYR A 115 -7.80 -16.85 5.83
CA TYR A 115 -8.03 -15.78 4.88
C TYR A 115 -6.88 -15.66 3.88
N LEU A 116 -7.23 -15.37 2.65
CA LEU A 116 -6.30 -14.88 1.64
C LEU A 116 -6.45 -13.36 1.56
N PHE A 117 -5.42 -12.64 1.95
CA PHE A 117 -5.32 -11.19 1.82
C PHE A 117 -4.52 -10.82 0.59
N VAL A 118 -4.97 -9.82 -0.14
CA VAL A 118 -4.31 -9.33 -1.37
C VAL A 118 -4.16 -7.81 -1.30
N LYS A 119 -2.98 -7.32 -1.70
CA LYS A 119 -2.70 -5.89 -1.90
C LYS A 119 -2.12 -5.69 -3.30
N GLY A 120 -2.58 -4.69 -4.01
CA GLY A 120 -2.03 -4.43 -5.34
C GLY A 120 -2.60 -3.21 -6.04
N ALA A 121 -2.30 -3.12 -7.34
CA ALA A 121 -2.88 -2.12 -8.20
C ALA A 121 -4.39 -2.31 -8.30
N PRO A 122 -5.19 -1.23 -8.13
CA PRO A 122 -6.65 -1.34 -8.08
C PRO A 122 -7.25 -2.07 -9.28
N GLU A 123 -6.78 -1.76 -10.48
CA GLU A 123 -7.24 -2.38 -11.72
C GLU A 123 -6.98 -3.89 -11.81
N ILE A 124 -6.02 -4.40 -11.03
CA ILE A 124 -5.70 -5.83 -10.96
C ILE A 124 -6.51 -6.51 -9.86
N VAL A 125 -6.59 -5.89 -8.69
CA VAL A 125 -7.29 -6.46 -7.52
C VAL A 125 -8.78 -6.51 -7.77
N MET A 126 -9.38 -5.42 -8.26
CA MET A 126 -10.82 -5.31 -8.53
C MET A 126 -11.32 -6.36 -9.53
N LYS A 127 -10.53 -6.69 -10.56
CA LYS A 127 -10.86 -7.76 -11.54
C LYS A 127 -10.93 -9.16 -10.91
N LYS A 128 -10.39 -9.33 -9.70
CA LYS A 128 -10.38 -10.61 -8.97
C LYS A 128 -11.44 -10.66 -7.87
N CYS A 129 -12.12 -9.55 -7.62
CA CYS A 129 -13.16 -9.43 -6.61
C CYS A 129 -14.56 -9.70 -7.21
N ILE A 130 -15.45 -10.22 -6.39
CA ILE A 130 -16.86 -10.29 -6.71
C ILE A 130 -17.48 -8.97 -6.26
N ILE A 131 -17.66 -8.04 -7.19
CA ILE A 131 -18.16 -6.69 -6.95
C ILE A 131 -19.36 -6.45 -7.86
N GLU A 132 -20.40 -5.80 -7.35
CA GLU A 132 -21.54 -5.37 -8.16
C GLU A 132 -21.13 -4.32 -9.19
N ASP A 133 -21.70 -4.37 -10.39
CA ASP A 133 -21.37 -3.47 -11.51
C ASP A 133 -21.49 -1.98 -11.16
N ARG A 134 -22.45 -1.63 -10.30
CA ARG A 134 -22.65 -0.25 -9.83
C ARG A 134 -21.47 0.19 -8.98
N MET A 135 -21.04 -0.63 -8.03
CA MET A 135 -19.92 -0.36 -7.14
C MET A 135 -18.60 -0.31 -7.92
N LEU A 136 -18.45 -1.21 -8.91
CA LEU A 136 -17.26 -1.21 -9.79
C LEU A 136 -17.13 0.11 -10.57
N ARG A 137 -18.24 0.62 -11.13
CA ARG A 137 -18.25 1.91 -11.84
C ARG A 137 -17.91 3.08 -10.92
N GLN A 138 -18.56 3.14 -9.77
CA GLN A 138 -18.28 4.20 -8.79
C GLN A 138 -16.83 4.18 -8.34
N SER A 139 -16.26 3.01 -8.05
CA SER A 139 -14.85 2.88 -7.69
C SER A 139 -13.91 3.31 -8.81
N ALA A 140 -14.27 3.06 -10.07
CA ALA A 140 -13.47 3.48 -11.22
C ALA A 140 -13.45 5.02 -11.36
N GLU A 141 -14.58 5.69 -11.15
CA GLU A 141 -14.68 7.16 -11.17
C GLU A 141 -13.82 7.79 -10.06
N GLU A 142 -13.91 7.28 -8.83
CA GLU A 142 -13.12 7.75 -7.69
C GLU A 142 -11.61 7.55 -7.89
N LEU A 143 -11.23 6.39 -8.44
CA LEU A 143 -9.82 6.10 -8.77
C LEU A 143 -9.29 7.09 -9.81
N ASP A 144 -10.08 7.42 -10.83
CA ASP A 144 -9.71 8.39 -11.86
C ASP A 144 -9.51 9.78 -11.25
N GLU A 145 -10.41 10.23 -10.37
CA GLU A 145 -10.25 11.49 -9.64
C GLU A 145 -8.97 11.53 -8.80
N TRP A 146 -8.65 10.47 -8.08
CA TRP A 146 -7.43 10.41 -7.25
C TRP A 146 -6.16 10.39 -8.10
N GLN A 147 -6.19 9.68 -9.23
CA GLN A 147 -5.08 9.64 -10.18
C GLN A 147 -4.85 11.00 -10.83
N HIS A 148 -5.91 11.74 -11.19
CA HIS A 148 -5.81 13.12 -11.67
C HIS A 148 -5.20 14.08 -10.65
N LYS A 149 -5.35 13.79 -9.35
CA LYS A 149 -4.70 14.51 -8.24
C LYS A 149 -3.26 14.00 -7.98
N ALA A 150 -2.70 13.19 -8.87
CA ALA A 150 -1.38 12.57 -8.76
C ALA A 150 -1.21 11.71 -7.50
N MET A 151 -2.30 11.16 -6.94
CA MET A 151 -2.26 10.23 -5.81
C MET A 151 -1.88 8.84 -6.29
N ARG A 152 -1.08 8.14 -5.49
CA ARG A 152 -0.85 6.70 -5.67
C ARG A 152 -2.00 5.94 -5.04
N THR A 153 -2.66 5.11 -5.82
CA THR A 153 -3.79 4.30 -5.37
C THR A 153 -3.38 2.84 -5.15
N LEU A 154 -3.92 2.23 -4.11
CA LEU A 154 -3.77 0.81 -3.80
C LEU A 154 -5.15 0.23 -3.48
N ALA A 155 -5.36 -1.04 -3.84
CA ALA A 155 -6.53 -1.79 -3.41
C ALA A 155 -6.11 -2.95 -2.51
N PHE A 156 -6.96 -3.21 -1.52
CA PHE A 156 -6.90 -4.38 -0.67
C PHE A 156 -8.16 -5.21 -0.90
N ALA A 157 -7.99 -6.52 -0.85
CA ALA A 157 -9.10 -7.47 -0.87
C ALA A 157 -8.78 -8.64 0.04
N TYR A 158 -9.81 -9.29 0.55
CA TYR A 158 -9.66 -10.55 1.26
C TYR A 158 -10.73 -11.55 0.84
N LYS A 159 -10.42 -12.82 1.05
CA LYS A 159 -11.35 -13.93 0.86
C LYS A 159 -11.15 -14.97 1.95
N LYS A 160 -12.22 -15.38 2.62
CA LYS A 160 -12.21 -16.55 3.50
C LYS A 160 -12.02 -17.81 2.65
N VAL A 161 -11.07 -18.64 3.05
CA VAL A 161 -10.68 -19.87 2.34
C VAL A 161 -11.10 -21.07 3.16
N GLU A 162 -11.89 -21.96 2.57
CA GLU A 162 -12.27 -23.19 3.24
C GLU A 162 -11.10 -24.19 3.30
N ALA A 163 -10.95 -24.88 4.42
CA ALA A 163 -9.88 -25.85 4.65
C ALA A 163 -9.82 -26.99 3.61
N SER A 164 -10.91 -27.25 2.91
CA SER A 164 -10.99 -28.25 1.83
C SER A 164 -10.10 -27.91 0.63
N ILE A 165 -9.91 -26.63 0.33
CA ILE A 165 -9.12 -26.17 -0.84
C ILE A 165 -7.62 -26.33 -0.61
N MET A 166 -7.17 -26.36 0.64
CA MET A 166 -5.74 -26.47 0.98
C MET A 166 -5.17 -27.87 0.76
N ARG A 167 -6.00 -28.91 0.66
CA ARG A 167 -5.56 -30.29 0.46
C ARG A 167 -5.18 -30.64 -0.99
N THR A 168 -5.66 -29.86 -1.95
CA THR A 168 -5.50 -30.15 -3.39
C THR A 168 -4.17 -29.65 -3.99
N SER A 169 -3.37 -28.87 -3.24
CA SER A 169 -2.10 -28.29 -3.73
C SER A 169 -0.84 -29.03 -3.25
N ARG A 170 -0.96 -30.30 -2.80
CA ARG A 170 0.17 -31.12 -2.35
C ARG A 170 0.47 -32.31 -3.27
N THR A 171 0.09 -32.21 -4.53
CA THR A 171 0.53 -33.16 -5.58
C THR A 171 1.38 -32.47 -6.61
#